data_bafe70cb589ec1fb7a2bd982767457e1
#
_entry.id   bafe70cb589ec1fb7a2bd982767457e1
#
_cell.length_a   1.000
_cell.length_b   1.000
_cell.length_c   1.000
_cell.angle_alpha   90.00
_cell.angle_beta   90.00
_cell.angle_gamma   90.00
#
_symmetry.space_group_name_H-M   'P 1'
#
loop_
_entity.id
_entity.type
_entity.pdbx_description
1 polymer ?
#
loop_
_entity_poly.entity_id
_entity_poly.type
_entity_poly.pdbx_seq_one_letter_code
_entity_poly.pdbx_strand_id
1 'polypeptide(L)'
;MRIVATMMILIMLTSTLSGCTTSDEDENIIEIGIISPVEGDWGEGKIQVSIATKMTKSETIEIWINNNYYSTEELGVIKDFNIDSSLFSYGSSSPVNLNIELRHQNESISEVNITALFPQQMTFWSSEDIQPEFDLNGELLFKSSRGLESGMYEIYHFNPGITIPSKISTGQEYHGYPGPSPDGTHAVFNSRIVDDAGENQMEIFTVNISTGESVRLTDNPAFDDSGRWSPDGSEIIFYSNRDGTMDLWKVSVNESGFPLGDAVKVLDSDAREHCGRWSFDGEYIVYESDKTGINHLWMITSDGLNETQLTFDGNQNGYPAWHPNGDYIVYNKQTSTSSNLHILSLLDGETKRLTMHQMGIDAHPTWSADGKYIAFHSDRAGDFDIWIVEIPLIYL
;
A
#
# COMPACT_ATOMS: atom_id res chain seq x y z
N MET A 1 -19.38 1.22 25.51
CA MET A 1 -18.15 0.73 24.86
C MET A 1 -16.97 1.71 24.89
N ARG A 2 -17.16 3.04 24.85
CA ARG A 2 -16.07 4.04 25.02
C ARG A 2 -15.46 4.09 26.43
N ILE A 3 -16.21 3.76 27.47
CA ILE A 3 -15.75 3.83 28.87
C ILE A 3 -14.79 2.67 29.22
N VAL A 4 -14.93 1.52 28.59
CA VAL A 4 -14.07 0.35 28.85
C VAL A 4 -12.68 0.51 28.21
N ALA A 5 -12.59 1.13 27.03
CA ALA A 5 -11.30 1.41 26.39
C ALA A 5 -10.47 2.43 27.18
N THR A 6 -11.10 3.47 27.71
CA THR A 6 -10.42 4.48 28.53
C THR A 6 -9.91 3.91 29.86
N MET A 7 -10.61 2.95 30.46
CA MET A 7 -10.17 2.28 31.67
C MET A 7 -9.01 1.29 31.44
N MET A 8 -8.94 0.63 30.30
CA MET A 8 -7.83 -0.25 29.93
C MET A 8 -6.54 0.51 29.66
N ILE A 9 -6.63 1.67 29.00
CA ILE A 9 -5.46 2.54 28.72
C ILE A 9 -4.88 3.09 30.04
N LEU A 10 -5.71 3.43 31.01
CA LEU A 10 -5.24 3.90 32.32
C LEU A 10 -4.50 2.81 33.13
N ILE A 11 -4.85 1.54 32.94
CA ILE A 11 -4.18 0.40 33.60
C ILE A 11 -2.83 0.08 32.93
N MET A 12 -2.67 0.31 31.63
CA MET A 12 -1.39 0.13 30.95
C MET A 12 -0.38 1.25 31.26
N LEU A 13 -0.83 2.48 31.51
CA LEU A 13 0.03 3.58 31.96
C LEU A 13 0.75 3.32 33.29
N THR A 14 0.19 2.47 34.14
CA THR A 14 0.81 2.13 35.43
C THR A 14 1.95 1.13 35.35
N SER A 15 2.13 0.45 34.22
CA SER A 15 3.17 -0.61 34.06
C SER A 15 4.44 -0.13 33.35
N THR A 16 4.43 1.06 32.72
CA THR A 16 5.59 1.60 31.97
C THR A 16 6.20 2.86 32.60
N LEU A 17 5.58 3.44 33.62
CA LEU A 17 6.14 4.57 34.37
C LEU A 17 7.09 4.09 35.46
N SER A 18 8.31 3.73 35.11
CA SER A 18 9.39 3.51 36.06
C SER A 18 10.16 4.82 36.25
N GLY A 19 9.86 5.54 37.33
CA GLY A 19 10.82 6.48 37.87
C GLY A 19 10.39 7.94 37.92
N CYS A 20 10.03 8.35 39.08
CA CYS A 20 10.43 9.44 39.92
C CYS A 20 9.30 9.77 40.91
N THR A 21 9.43 9.26 42.12
CA THR A 21 8.72 9.81 43.29
C THR A 21 9.66 10.80 43.95
N THR A 22 9.35 12.10 43.89
CA THR A 22 9.92 13.09 44.80
C THR A 22 8.92 13.35 45.92
N SER A 23 9.30 13.05 47.15
CA SER A 23 8.55 13.33 48.36
C SER A 23 8.85 14.77 48.80
N ASP A 24 7.84 15.64 48.85
CA ASP A 24 7.55 16.54 49.95
C ASP A 24 6.36 17.46 49.62
N GLU A 25 5.42 17.48 50.54
CA GLU A 25 4.35 18.45 50.91
C GLU A 25 3.84 19.45 49.86
N ASP A 26 2.92 19.01 49.12
CA ASP A 26 1.93 19.53 48.16
C ASP A 26 1.96 18.64 46.88
N GLU A 27 1.53 17.42 47.05
CA GLU A 27 1.54 16.41 45.96
C GLU A 27 0.55 16.82 44.83
N ASN A 28 1.01 17.65 43.90
CA ASN A 28 0.50 17.65 42.54
C ASN A 28 1.22 16.54 41.80
N ILE A 29 0.75 15.31 41.93
CA ILE A 29 1.28 14.21 41.11
C ILE A 29 0.94 14.51 39.64
N ILE A 30 1.95 14.84 38.86
CA ILE A 30 1.86 15.02 37.42
C ILE A 30 2.24 13.71 36.79
N GLU A 31 1.25 12.90 36.44
CA GLU A 31 1.49 11.76 35.54
C GLU A 31 1.21 12.26 34.13
N ILE A 32 2.24 12.33 33.30
CA ILE A 32 2.16 12.72 31.90
C ILE A 32 2.80 11.60 31.10
N GLY A 33 2.12 11.14 30.06
CA GLY A 33 2.65 10.11 29.18
C GLY A 33 2.18 10.29 27.75
N ILE A 34 3.02 9.95 26.80
CA ILE A 34 2.65 9.81 25.40
C ILE A 34 1.85 8.52 25.27
N ILE A 35 0.60 8.62 24.82
CA ILE A 35 -0.27 7.45 24.57
C ILE A 35 -0.33 7.04 23.10
N SER A 36 0.10 7.94 22.21
CA SER A 36 0.24 7.70 20.79
C SER A 36 1.19 8.76 20.20
N PRO A 37 2.13 8.42 19.34
CA PRO A 37 2.51 7.06 18.97
C PRO A 37 3.19 6.30 20.12
N VAL A 38 3.26 4.97 20.05
CA VAL A 38 4.03 4.14 20.99
C VAL A 38 5.42 3.84 20.44
N GLU A 39 6.33 3.36 21.31
CA GLU A 39 7.69 2.97 20.91
C GLU A 39 7.66 2.00 19.72
N GLY A 40 8.40 2.33 18.67
CA GLY A 40 8.45 1.55 17.44
C GLY A 40 7.34 1.84 16.42
N ASP A 41 6.39 2.73 16.76
CA ASP A 41 5.41 3.21 15.77
C ASP A 41 6.09 4.04 14.68
N TRP A 42 5.37 4.21 13.59
CA TRP A 42 5.80 4.98 12.43
C TRP A 42 4.68 5.88 11.94
N GLY A 43 5.03 6.97 11.29
CA GLY A 43 4.09 7.98 10.85
C GLY A 43 4.51 8.64 9.56
N GLU A 44 3.54 9.25 8.90
CA GLU A 44 3.69 9.96 7.64
C GLU A 44 3.01 11.33 7.73
N GLY A 45 3.59 12.35 7.11
CA GLY A 45 2.99 13.68 7.03
C GLY A 45 2.89 14.34 8.40
N LYS A 46 1.67 14.56 8.90
CA LYS A 46 1.43 15.09 10.25
C LYS A 46 1.25 13.94 11.22
N ILE A 47 2.24 13.76 12.07
CA ILE A 47 2.21 12.75 13.13
C ILE A 47 1.37 13.31 14.28
N GLN A 48 0.22 12.68 14.56
CA GLN A 48 -0.61 13.05 15.71
C GLN A 48 -0.01 12.44 16.98
N VAL A 49 0.34 13.29 17.94
CA VAL A 49 0.80 12.88 19.27
C VAL A 49 -0.31 13.13 20.27
N SER A 50 -0.73 12.08 20.96
CA SER A 50 -1.73 12.15 22.02
C SER A 50 -1.04 12.02 23.37
N ILE A 51 -1.29 12.98 24.25
CA ILE A 51 -0.73 13.02 25.59
C ILE A 51 -1.85 12.83 26.61
N ALA A 52 -1.71 11.85 27.49
CA ALA A 52 -2.56 11.73 28.67
C ALA A 52 -1.89 12.41 29.86
N THR A 53 -2.68 13.15 30.62
CA THR A 53 -2.22 13.82 31.84
C THR A 53 -3.18 13.57 32.98
N LYS A 54 -2.63 13.44 34.20
CA LYS A 54 -3.38 13.40 35.43
C LYS A 54 -2.96 14.61 36.27
N MET A 55 -3.57 15.76 35.99
CA MET A 55 -3.20 17.04 36.60
C MET A 55 -4.36 17.67 37.33
N THR A 56 -4.07 18.34 38.44
CA THR A 56 -5.05 19.11 39.23
C THR A 56 -5.06 20.59 38.88
N LYS A 57 -4.05 21.09 38.13
CA LYS A 57 -3.93 22.48 37.66
C LYS A 57 -3.47 22.52 36.22
N SER A 58 -3.77 23.60 35.50
CA SER A 58 -3.25 23.87 34.17
C SER A 58 -1.74 24.17 34.27
N GLU A 59 -0.94 23.34 33.62
CA GLU A 59 0.51 23.51 33.51
C GLU A 59 0.95 23.42 32.05
N THR A 60 2.17 23.85 31.76
CA THR A 60 2.74 23.79 30.42
C THR A 60 3.82 22.73 30.36
N ILE A 61 3.88 22.01 29.24
CA ILE A 61 5.00 21.14 28.90
C ILE A 61 5.69 21.65 27.65
N GLU A 62 6.96 21.36 27.57
CA GLU A 62 7.76 21.55 26.37
C GLU A 62 7.83 20.24 25.58
N ILE A 63 7.68 20.34 24.28
CA ILE A 63 7.85 19.24 23.34
C ILE A 63 9.19 19.42 22.65
N TRP A 64 10.01 18.40 22.72
CA TRP A 64 11.32 18.33 22.10
C TRP A 64 11.37 17.20 21.09
N ILE A 65 11.99 17.42 19.94
CA ILE A 65 12.15 16.41 18.90
C ILE A 65 13.62 16.34 18.52
N ASN A 66 14.21 15.15 18.65
CA ASN A 66 15.65 14.94 18.41
C ASN A 66 16.54 15.94 19.17
N ASN A 67 16.24 16.19 20.45
CA ASN A 67 16.90 17.17 21.31
C ASN A 67 16.75 18.65 20.88
N ASN A 68 15.85 18.98 19.97
CA ASN A 68 15.53 20.34 19.60
C ASN A 68 14.16 20.74 20.15
N TYR A 69 14.06 21.94 20.70
CA TYR A 69 12.78 22.50 21.13
C TYR A 69 11.84 22.63 19.93
N TYR A 70 10.62 22.08 20.08
CA TYR A 70 9.58 22.15 19.06
C TYR A 70 8.46 23.12 19.42
N SER A 71 7.81 22.94 20.57
CA SER A 71 6.73 23.80 21.03
C SER A 71 6.54 23.69 22.54
N THR A 72 5.76 24.64 23.09
CA THR A 72 5.22 24.58 24.46
C THR A 72 3.71 24.49 24.39
N GLU A 73 3.13 23.53 25.10
CA GLU A 73 1.71 23.25 25.10
C GLU A 73 1.10 23.35 26.48
N GLU A 74 -0.09 23.97 26.58
CA GLU A 74 -0.88 24.03 27.80
C GLU A 74 -1.71 22.75 27.92
N LEU A 75 -1.58 22.01 29.03
CA LEU A 75 -2.17 20.70 29.19
C LEU A 75 -3.58 20.76 29.80
N GLY A 76 -4.47 19.93 29.21
CA GLY A 76 -5.73 19.49 29.80
C GLY A 76 -5.65 17.98 30.11
N VAL A 77 -6.79 17.34 30.41
CA VAL A 77 -6.84 15.91 30.77
C VAL A 77 -6.32 14.99 29.64
N ILE A 78 -6.58 15.33 28.39
CA ILE A 78 -6.00 14.71 27.17
C ILE A 78 -5.80 15.84 26.17
N LYS A 79 -4.65 15.85 25.52
CA LYS A 79 -4.35 16.81 24.45
C LYS A 79 -3.71 16.10 23.28
N ASP A 80 -4.22 16.42 22.10
CA ASP A 80 -3.65 16.00 20.84
C ASP A 80 -2.95 17.18 20.17
N PHE A 81 -1.78 16.95 19.61
CA PHE A 81 -1.07 17.91 18.77
C PHE A 81 -0.47 17.21 17.56
N ASN A 82 -0.16 17.96 16.52
CA ASN A 82 0.41 17.41 15.31
C ASN A 82 1.86 17.88 15.15
N ILE A 83 2.75 16.92 14.92
CA ILE A 83 4.12 17.17 14.50
C ILE A 83 4.12 17.11 12.97
N ASP A 84 4.57 18.16 12.31
CA ASP A 84 4.75 18.17 10.86
C ASP A 84 6.06 17.45 10.52
N SER A 85 5.97 16.22 10.04
CA SER A 85 7.13 15.41 9.72
C SER A 85 7.97 16.00 8.59
N SER A 86 7.39 16.85 7.73
CA SER A 86 8.11 17.51 6.64
C SER A 86 9.25 18.41 7.13
N LEU A 87 9.18 18.88 8.38
CA LEU A 87 10.25 19.65 9.01
C LEU A 87 11.54 18.85 9.23
N PHE A 88 11.45 17.52 9.19
CA PHE A 88 12.58 16.61 9.42
C PHE A 88 13.04 15.88 8.14
N SER A 89 12.27 15.99 7.05
CA SER A 89 12.62 15.41 5.75
C SER A 89 13.54 16.35 4.97
N TYR A 90 14.80 16.12 5.00
CA TYR A 90 15.78 16.87 4.20
C TYR A 90 15.79 16.45 2.72
N GLY A 91 14.61 16.20 2.11
CA GLY A 91 14.47 15.77 0.71
C GLY A 91 14.89 14.32 0.46
N SER A 92 14.91 13.48 1.47
CA SER A 92 15.21 12.06 1.40
C SER A 92 13.92 11.24 1.55
N SER A 93 13.76 10.17 0.76
CA SER A 93 12.72 9.15 0.95
C SER A 93 13.04 8.17 2.07
N SER A 94 14.23 8.28 2.64
CA SER A 94 14.69 7.38 3.69
C SER A 94 13.95 7.65 5.00
N PRO A 95 13.61 6.60 5.76
CA PRO A 95 13.00 6.72 7.07
C PRO A 95 13.89 7.51 8.04
N VAL A 96 13.28 8.34 8.85
CA VAL A 96 13.97 9.13 9.87
C VAL A 96 13.47 8.73 11.26
N ASN A 97 14.38 8.33 12.13
CA ASN A 97 14.03 8.09 13.53
C ASN A 97 13.84 9.41 14.25
N LEU A 98 12.67 9.58 14.85
CA LEU A 98 12.31 10.73 15.67
C LEU A 98 12.22 10.31 17.13
N ASN A 99 12.97 10.98 17.99
CA ASN A 99 12.79 10.92 19.43
C ASN A 99 11.88 12.08 19.83
N ILE A 100 10.69 11.79 20.32
CA ILE A 100 9.72 12.76 20.81
C ILE A 100 9.81 12.72 22.34
N GLU A 101 10.23 13.82 22.95
CA GLU A 101 10.43 13.95 24.37
C GLU A 101 9.53 15.06 24.93
N LEU A 102 8.86 14.75 26.03
CA LEU A 102 8.10 15.72 26.80
C LEU A 102 8.95 16.16 27.99
N ARG A 103 9.11 17.48 28.19
CA ARG A 103 9.83 18.07 29.31
C ARG A 103 8.93 19.01 30.12
N HIS A 104 9.10 18.93 31.42
CA HIS A 104 8.52 19.86 32.39
C HIS A 104 9.62 20.43 33.28
N GLN A 105 9.70 21.72 33.40
CA GLN A 105 10.74 22.42 34.19
C GLN A 105 12.18 21.99 33.86
N ASN A 106 12.48 21.75 32.57
CA ASN A 106 13.74 21.24 32.01
C ASN A 106 14.06 19.78 32.33
N GLU A 107 13.14 19.02 32.92
CA GLU A 107 13.33 17.57 33.14
C GLU A 107 12.50 16.77 32.12
N SER A 108 13.09 15.70 31.61
CA SER A 108 12.40 14.73 30.74
C SER A 108 11.41 13.92 31.57
N ILE A 109 10.15 13.92 31.16
CA ILE A 109 9.07 13.20 31.84
C ILE A 109 8.51 12.04 31.04
N SER A 110 8.64 12.08 29.73
CA SER A 110 8.24 10.99 28.84
C SER A 110 8.95 11.12 27.51
N GLU A 111 9.29 9.99 26.90
CA GLU A 111 9.84 9.94 25.55
C GLU A 111 9.29 8.77 24.75
N VAL A 112 9.28 8.89 23.43
CA VAL A 112 8.97 7.81 22.49
C VAL A 112 9.85 7.95 21.26
N ASN A 113 10.33 6.82 20.76
CA ASN A 113 11.06 6.75 19.50
C ASN A 113 10.12 6.17 18.43
N ILE A 114 9.98 6.88 17.34
CA ILE A 114 9.18 6.46 16.19
C ILE A 114 10.01 6.58 14.91
N THR A 115 9.59 5.88 13.88
CA THR A 115 10.16 6.04 12.55
C THR A 115 9.16 6.79 11.68
N ALA A 116 9.57 7.94 11.17
CA ALA A 116 8.79 8.70 10.21
C ALA A 116 9.15 8.26 8.79
N LEU A 117 8.13 7.96 8.00
CA LEU A 117 8.25 7.62 6.58
C LEU A 117 7.90 8.83 5.73
N PHE A 118 8.64 9.01 4.64
CA PHE A 118 8.48 10.14 3.73
C PHE A 118 8.28 9.63 2.30
N PRO A 119 7.04 9.35 1.87
CA PRO A 119 6.78 9.01 0.48
C PRO A 119 7.24 10.14 -0.44
N GLN A 120 7.92 9.77 -1.51
CA GLN A 120 8.36 10.68 -2.57
C GLN A 120 7.46 10.58 -3.78
N GLN A 121 7.01 11.73 -4.27
CA GLN A 121 6.33 11.83 -5.55
C GLN A 121 7.30 11.57 -6.69
N MET A 122 6.93 10.68 -7.61
CA MET A 122 7.75 10.28 -8.75
C MET A 122 7.26 10.86 -10.06
N THR A 123 5.96 11.17 -10.15
CA THR A 123 5.35 11.80 -11.32
C THR A 123 4.75 13.15 -10.93
N PHE A 124 4.77 14.14 -11.84
CA PHE A 124 4.46 15.53 -11.54
C PHE A 124 3.66 16.20 -12.66
N TRP A 125 2.94 15.43 -13.45
CA TRP A 125 2.18 15.98 -14.58
C TRP A 125 0.72 16.19 -14.17
N SER A 126 0.05 17.11 -14.83
CA SER A 126 -1.39 17.35 -14.69
C SER A 126 -2.22 16.26 -15.38
N SER A 127 -1.92 14.99 -15.09
CA SER A 127 -2.56 13.80 -15.65
C SER A 127 -2.62 12.76 -14.54
N GLU A 128 -3.59 11.85 -14.63
CA GLU A 128 -3.63 10.73 -13.70
C GLU A 128 -2.55 9.70 -14.08
N ASP A 129 -1.61 9.48 -13.18
CA ASP A 129 -0.58 8.45 -13.24
C ASP A 129 -0.89 7.43 -12.14
N ILE A 130 -1.32 6.24 -12.52
CA ILE A 130 -1.86 5.25 -11.57
C ILE A 130 -1.44 3.82 -11.90
N GLN A 131 -1.67 2.89 -10.93
CA GLN A 131 -1.37 1.47 -11.05
C GLN A 131 0.12 1.19 -11.37
N PRO A 132 1.04 1.65 -10.50
CA PRO A 132 2.45 1.33 -10.68
C PRO A 132 2.72 -0.15 -10.46
N GLU A 133 3.71 -0.66 -11.19
CA GLU A 133 4.24 -2.01 -11.01
C GLU A 133 5.75 -1.99 -11.20
N PHE A 134 6.53 -2.42 -10.20
CA PHE A 134 7.96 -2.58 -10.34
C PHE A 134 8.30 -3.78 -11.22
N ASP A 135 9.30 -3.62 -12.07
CA ASP A 135 10.01 -4.74 -12.68
C ASP A 135 11.18 -5.21 -11.80
N LEU A 136 11.87 -6.28 -12.21
CA LEU A 136 13.01 -6.82 -11.47
C LEU A 136 14.26 -5.93 -11.51
N ASN A 137 14.30 -4.91 -12.37
CA ASN A 137 15.39 -3.94 -12.47
C ASN A 137 15.16 -2.69 -11.59
N GLY A 138 14.00 -2.60 -10.92
CA GLY A 138 13.57 -1.43 -10.14
C GLY A 138 13.00 -0.31 -11.01
N GLU A 139 12.64 -0.59 -12.25
CA GLU A 139 11.92 0.31 -13.12
C GLU A 139 10.41 0.13 -12.93
N LEU A 140 9.61 1.13 -13.29
CA LEU A 140 8.17 1.14 -13.06
C LEU A 140 7.40 1.08 -14.39
N LEU A 141 6.40 0.22 -14.43
CA LEU A 141 5.31 0.31 -15.39
C LEU A 141 4.13 1.02 -14.70
N PHE A 142 3.42 1.88 -15.40
CA PHE A 142 2.19 2.49 -14.91
C PHE A 142 1.31 2.93 -16.06
N LYS A 143 0.03 3.18 -15.81
CA LYS A 143 -0.85 3.79 -16.79
C LYS A 143 -0.99 5.29 -16.55
N SER A 144 -1.06 6.06 -17.63
CA SER A 144 -1.17 7.51 -17.60
C SER A 144 -2.21 8.02 -18.59
N SER A 145 -3.00 9.02 -18.17
CA SER A 145 -3.95 9.75 -19.04
C SER A 145 -3.30 10.90 -19.81
N ARG A 146 -1.98 10.98 -19.78
CA ARG A 146 -1.17 12.08 -20.30
C ARG A 146 -1.42 12.38 -21.78
N GLY A 147 -1.93 13.59 -22.07
CA GLY A 147 -2.21 14.04 -23.43
C GLY A 147 -3.39 13.35 -24.11
N LEU A 148 -4.22 12.63 -23.35
CA LEU A 148 -5.37 11.87 -23.84
C LEU A 148 -6.70 12.51 -23.40
N GLU A 149 -7.78 12.04 -24.00
CA GLU A 149 -9.13 12.38 -23.57
C GLU A 149 -9.46 11.70 -22.22
N SER A 150 -10.41 12.26 -21.48
CA SER A 150 -10.84 11.74 -20.20
C SER A 150 -11.25 10.26 -20.27
N GLY A 151 -10.70 9.46 -19.37
CA GLY A 151 -10.97 8.02 -19.28
C GLY A 151 -10.14 7.16 -20.25
N MET A 152 -9.21 7.76 -20.98
CA MET A 152 -8.26 7.05 -21.84
C MET A 152 -6.89 7.00 -21.15
N TYR A 153 -6.21 5.86 -21.24
CA TYR A 153 -4.92 5.65 -20.63
C TYR A 153 -4.00 4.86 -21.57
N GLU A 154 -2.72 5.14 -21.44
CA GLU A 154 -1.64 4.43 -22.11
C GLU A 154 -0.65 3.88 -21.06
N ILE A 155 0.09 2.85 -21.44
CA ILE A 155 1.11 2.26 -20.57
C ILE A 155 2.44 2.94 -20.80
N TYR A 156 3.07 3.33 -19.70
CA TYR A 156 4.38 3.96 -19.66
C TYR A 156 5.37 3.11 -18.87
N HIS A 157 6.62 3.15 -19.31
CA HIS A 157 7.78 2.59 -18.64
C HIS A 157 8.68 3.72 -18.13
N PHE A 158 9.08 3.65 -16.88
CA PHE A 158 9.77 4.71 -16.18
C PHE A 158 10.92 4.18 -15.34
N ASN A 159 12.11 4.66 -15.62
CA ASN A 159 13.27 4.47 -14.74
C ASN A 159 13.30 5.63 -13.75
N PRO A 160 13.23 5.41 -12.43
CA PRO A 160 13.28 6.49 -11.43
C PRO A 160 14.52 7.38 -11.49
N GLY A 161 15.58 6.94 -12.14
CA GLY A 161 16.79 7.74 -12.43
C GLY A 161 16.71 8.62 -13.67
N ILE A 162 15.63 8.52 -14.47
CA ILE A 162 15.44 9.23 -15.74
C ILE A 162 14.15 10.05 -15.65
N THR A 163 14.21 11.32 -16.04
CA THR A 163 13.11 12.26 -15.81
C THR A 163 11.90 12.13 -16.75
N ILE A 164 11.97 11.33 -17.80
CA ILE A 164 10.90 11.23 -18.81
C ILE A 164 10.52 9.77 -19.05
N PRO A 165 9.29 9.35 -18.69
CA PRO A 165 8.78 8.01 -18.99
C PRO A 165 8.64 7.79 -20.50
N SER A 166 8.88 6.56 -20.95
CA SER A 166 8.65 6.13 -22.32
C SER A 166 7.31 5.42 -22.45
N LYS A 167 6.51 5.79 -23.45
CA LYS A 167 5.27 5.09 -23.77
C LYS A 167 5.60 3.76 -24.46
N ILE A 168 4.99 2.65 -24.00
CA ILE A 168 5.18 1.32 -24.57
C ILE A 168 3.92 0.77 -25.26
N SER A 169 2.73 1.22 -24.90
CA SER A 169 1.50 0.83 -25.60
C SER A 169 1.28 1.68 -26.84
N THR A 170 0.57 1.14 -27.83
CA THR A 170 0.23 1.78 -29.08
C THR A 170 -1.29 1.89 -29.23
N GLY A 171 -1.77 3.08 -29.63
CA GLY A 171 -3.20 3.32 -29.85
C GLY A 171 -3.70 4.50 -29.02
N GLN A 172 -5.01 4.79 -29.15
CA GLN A 172 -5.74 5.80 -28.38
C GLN A 172 -6.94 5.15 -27.68
N GLU A 173 -6.67 4.02 -27.02
CA GLU A 173 -7.68 3.21 -26.36
C GLU A 173 -7.44 3.20 -24.86
N TYR A 174 -8.36 2.62 -24.10
CA TYR A 174 -8.13 2.39 -22.69
C TYR A 174 -7.15 1.22 -22.53
N HIS A 175 -6.01 1.44 -21.89
CA HIS A 175 -5.09 0.42 -21.44
C HIS A 175 -4.93 0.49 -19.92
N GLY A 176 -4.78 -0.64 -19.25
CA GLY A 176 -4.68 -0.66 -17.80
C GLY A 176 -3.96 -1.86 -17.23
N TYR A 177 -3.75 -1.82 -15.92
CA TYR A 177 -3.16 -2.89 -15.12
C TYR A 177 -1.87 -3.49 -15.70
N PRO A 178 -0.86 -2.66 -16.01
CA PRO A 178 0.41 -3.18 -16.53
C PRO A 178 1.06 -4.12 -15.54
N GLY A 179 1.71 -5.19 -16.05
CA GLY A 179 2.49 -6.13 -15.25
C GLY A 179 3.73 -6.58 -16.04
N PRO A 180 4.96 -6.35 -15.55
CA PRO A 180 6.17 -6.77 -16.24
C PRO A 180 6.31 -8.29 -16.24
N SER A 181 6.93 -8.84 -17.31
CA SER A 181 7.40 -10.21 -17.32
C SER A 181 8.61 -10.37 -16.40
N PRO A 182 8.88 -11.58 -15.86
CA PRO A 182 10.01 -11.80 -14.96
C PRO A 182 11.38 -11.52 -15.58
N ASP A 183 11.50 -11.62 -16.91
CA ASP A 183 12.72 -11.32 -17.64
C ASP A 183 12.85 -9.82 -18.03
N GLY A 184 11.81 -9.02 -17.75
CA GLY A 184 11.78 -7.59 -18.07
C GLY A 184 11.64 -7.25 -19.56
N THR A 185 11.39 -8.24 -20.42
CA THR A 185 11.30 -8.01 -21.88
C THR A 185 9.90 -7.68 -22.37
N HIS A 186 8.88 -8.10 -21.64
CA HIS A 186 7.47 -7.92 -21.98
C HIS A 186 6.68 -7.29 -20.82
N ALA A 187 5.53 -6.73 -21.16
CA ALA A 187 4.51 -6.37 -20.20
C ALA A 187 3.18 -7.04 -20.59
N VAL A 188 2.40 -7.46 -19.60
CA VAL A 188 1.00 -7.78 -19.76
C VAL A 188 0.15 -6.57 -19.41
N PHE A 189 -0.94 -6.33 -20.09
CA PHE A 189 -1.90 -5.27 -19.79
C PHE A 189 -3.29 -5.66 -20.32
N ASN A 190 -4.33 -5.01 -19.83
CA ASN A 190 -5.65 -5.11 -20.42
C ASN A 190 -5.92 -3.94 -21.36
N SER A 191 -6.67 -4.20 -22.41
CA SER A 191 -7.09 -3.17 -23.36
C SER A 191 -8.56 -3.31 -23.72
N ARG A 192 -9.24 -2.17 -23.80
CA ARG A 192 -10.60 -2.10 -24.33
C ARG A 192 -10.55 -2.16 -25.84
N ILE A 193 -11.27 -3.11 -26.40
CA ILE A 193 -11.48 -3.24 -27.83
C ILE A 193 -12.97 -3.13 -28.16
N VAL A 194 -13.28 -2.78 -29.39
CA VAL A 194 -14.66 -2.78 -29.91
C VAL A 194 -14.77 -3.94 -30.89
N ASP A 195 -15.69 -4.86 -30.65
CA ASP A 195 -15.92 -5.98 -31.53
C ASP A 195 -16.68 -5.59 -32.83
N ASP A 196 -16.86 -6.55 -33.72
CA ASP A 196 -17.57 -6.35 -35.01
C ASP A 196 -19.04 -5.95 -34.82
N ALA A 197 -19.64 -6.23 -33.67
CA ALA A 197 -20.99 -5.81 -33.30
C ALA A 197 -21.07 -4.40 -32.71
N GLY A 198 -19.94 -3.77 -32.43
CA GLY A 198 -19.81 -2.46 -31.79
C GLY A 198 -19.87 -2.51 -30.26
N GLU A 199 -19.76 -3.69 -29.66
CA GLU A 199 -19.74 -3.87 -28.21
C GLU A 199 -18.31 -3.74 -27.65
N ASN A 200 -18.20 -3.08 -26.49
CA ASN A 200 -16.93 -2.94 -25.79
C ASN A 200 -16.56 -4.25 -25.07
N GLN A 201 -15.37 -4.71 -25.33
CA GLN A 201 -14.75 -5.86 -24.63
C GLN A 201 -13.47 -5.42 -23.95
N MET A 202 -13.13 -6.07 -22.85
CA MET A 202 -11.84 -5.89 -22.17
C MET A 202 -11.07 -7.19 -22.30
N GLU A 203 -9.87 -7.10 -22.85
CA GLU A 203 -9.07 -8.27 -23.21
C GLU A 203 -7.63 -8.11 -22.69
N ILE A 204 -6.97 -9.23 -22.47
CA ILE A 204 -5.56 -9.29 -22.03
C ILE A 204 -4.65 -9.28 -23.25
N PHE A 205 -3.61 -8.47 -23.19
CA PHE A 205 -2.55 -8.36 -24.17
C PHE A 205 -1.17 -8.49 -23.51
N THR A 206 -0.20 -8.96 -24.29
CA THR A 206 1.21 -8.75 -23.99
C THR A 206 1.81 -7.76 -24.97
N VAL A 207 2.87 -7.07 -24.58
CA VAL A 207 3.65 -6.18 -25.43
C VAL A 207 5.14 -6.38 -25.17
N ASN A 208 5.94 -6.44 -26.20
CA ASN A 208 7.38 -6.36 -26.09
C ASN A 208 7.79 -4.93 -25.80
N ILE A 209 8.43 -4.67 -24.64
CA ILE A 209 8.74 -3.32 -24.16
C ILE A 209 9.68 -2.57 -25.12
N SER A 210 10.59 -3.27 -25.77
CA SER A 210 11.59 -2.66 -26.66
C SER A 210 11.06 -2.35 -28.06
N THR A 211 10.18 -3.19 -28.62
CA THR A 211 9.68 -3.05 -29.98
C THR A 211 8.28 -2.44 -30.06
N GLY A 212 7.49 -2.50 -28.98
CA GLY A 212 6.09 -2.11 -28.97
C GLY A 212 5.15 -3.10 -29.67
N GLU A 213 5.65 -4.26 -30.11
CA GLU A 213 4.83 -5.30 -30.72
C GLU A 213 3.95 -5.96 -29.66
N SER A 214 2.63 -5.97 -29.89
CA SER A 214 1.64 -6.51 -28.95
C SER A 214 0.96 -7.77 -29.50
N VAL A 215 0.58 -8.64 -28.58
CA VAL A 215 -0.14 -9.90 -28.85
C VAL A 215 -1.39 -9.95 -27.99
N ARG A 216 -2.56 -10.18 -28.59
CA ARG A 216 -3.80 -10.43 -27.87
C ARG A 216 -3.80 -11.86 -27.31
N LEU A 217 -4.00 -12.02 -26.01
CA LEU A 217 -4.01 -13.30 -25.32
C LEU A 217 -5.41 -13.89 -25.18
N THR A 218 -6.41 -13.04 -25.01
CA THR A 218 -7.81 -13.46 -24.86
C THR A 218 -8.65 -12.86 -25.98
N ASP A 219 -9.62 -13.66 -26.46
CA ASP A 219 -10.53 -13.28 -27.54
C ASP A 219 -11.91 -13.91 -27.29
N ASN A 220 -12.74 -13.21 -26.50
CA ASN A 220 -14.03 -13.71 -26.10
C ASN A 220 -14.95 -12.53 -25.67
N PRO A 221 -16.28 -12.73 -25.59
CA PRO A 221 -17.21 -11.64 -25.23
C PRO A 221 -17.22 -11.30 -23.73
N ALA A 222 -16.34 -11.89 -22.92
CA ALA A 222 -16.26 -11.63 -21.50
C ALA A 222 -15.38 -10.42 -21.20
N PHE A 223 -15.37 -10.05 -19.92
CA PHE A 223 -14.49 -9.03 -19.36
C PHE A 223 -13.26 -9.72 -18.76
N ASP A 224 -12.10 -9.56 -19.39
CA ASP A 224 -10.82 -10.13 -18.97
C ASP A 224 -9.90 -9.00 -18.50
N ASP A 225 -9.39 -9.03 -17.25
CA ASP A 225 -8.68 -7.89 -16.65
C ASP A 225 -7.59 -8.30 -15.67
N SER A 226 -6.69 -7.36 -15.34
CA SER A 226 -5.62 -7.47 -14.32
C SER A 226 -4.66 -8.65 -14.52
N GLY A 227 -4.13 -8.80 -15.73
CA GLY A 227 -3.15 -9.84 -16.05
C GLY A 227 -1.86 -9.73 -15.22
N ARG A 228 -1.32 -10.87 -14.76
CA ARG A 228 -0.03 -10.95 -14.05
C ARG A 228 0.74 -12.20 -14.45
N TRP A 229 2.01 -12.03 -14.74
CA TRP A 229 2.93 -13.11 -15.05
C TRP A 229 3.20 -13.98 -13.82
N SER A 230 3.32 -15.31 -14.06
CA SER A 230 3.95 -16.20 -13.08
C SER A 230 5.45 -15.91 -12.95
N PRO A 231 6.08 -16.22 -11.80
CA PRO A 231 7.51 -15.92 -11.60
C PRO A 231 8.46 -16.59 -12.58
N ASP A 232 8.05 -17.72 -13.15
CA ASP A 232 8.82 -18.46 -14.18
C ASP A 232 8.54 -17.98 -15.61
N GLY A 233 7.58 -17.04 -15.77
CA GLY A 233 7.19 -16.49 -17.09
C GLY A 233 6.37 -17.43 -17.97
N SER A 234 5.91 -18.56 -17.47
CA SER A 234 5.21 -19.58 -18.27
C SER A 234 3.70 -19.41 -18.32
N GLU A 235 3.11 -18.65 -17.37
CA GLU A 235 1.67 -18.44 -17.25
C GLU A 235 1.34 -16.97 -16.99
N ILE A 236 0.12 -16.58 -17.38
CA ILE A 236 -0.47 -15.29 -16.99
C ILE A 236 -1.79 -15.58 -16.28
N ILE A 237 -1.92 -15.11 -15.02
CA ILE A 237 -3.18 -15.12 -14.27
C ILE A 237 -3.93 -13.82 -14.55
N PHE A 238 -5.25 -13.90 -14.64
CA PHE A 238 -6.15 -12.76 -14.80
C PHE A 238 -7.53 -13.12 -14.22
N TYR A 239 -8.44 -12.16 -14.09
CA TYR A 239 -9.82 -12.49 -13.77
C TYR A 239 -10.74 -12.28 -14.96
N SER A 240 -11.82 -13.07 -14.99
CA SER A 240 -12.75 -13.12 -16.12
C SER A 240 -14.14 -13.53 -15.67
N ASN A 241 -15.17 -12.94 -16.32
CA ASN A 241 -16.57 -13.36 -16.12
C ASN A 241 -17.10 -14.27 -17.23
N ARG A 242 -16.23 -15.00 -17.96
CA ARG A 242 -16.58 -15.81 -19.13
C ARG A 242 -17.54 -16.96 -18.83
N ASP A 243 -17.68 -17.36 -17.58
CA ASP A 243 -18.64 -18.41 -17.15
C ASP A 243 -19.70 -17.89 -16.18
N GLY A 244 -19.84 -16.54 -16.05
CA GLY A 244 -20.94 -15.84 -15.38
C GLY A 244 -20.55 -15.11 -14.09
N THR A 245 -19.59 -15.61 -13.31
CA THR A 245 -19.00 -14.95 -12.16
C THR A 245 -17.62 -14.38 -12.50
N MET A 246 -17.12 -13.43 -11.70
CA MET A 246 -15.73 -12.98 -11.82
C MET A 246 -14.84 -13.98 -11.08
N ASP A 247 -14.09 -14.75 -11.81
CA ASP A 247 -13.21 -15.78 -11.27
C ASP A 247 -11.76 -15.61 -11.74
N LEU A 248 -10.83 -16.28 -11.07
CA LEU A 248 -9.44 -16.33 -11.47
C LEU A 248 -9.22 -17.38 -12.55
N TRP A 249 -8.59 -16.94 -13.63
CA TRP A 249 -8.20 -17.75 -14.78
C TRP A 249 -6.72 -17.61 -15.05
N LYS A 250 -6.12 -18.59 -15.72
CA LYS A 250 -4.75 -18.51 -16.18
C LYS A 250 -4.61 -19.08 -17.58
N VAL A 251 -3.62 -18.56 -18.32
CA VAL A 251 -3.27 -19.02 -19.66
C VAL A 251 -1.76 -19.24 -19.73
N SER A 252 -1.35 -20.38 -20.31
CA SER A 252 0.06 -20.65 -20.57
C SER A 252 0.55 -19.83 -21.77
N VAL A 253 1.77 -19.30 -21.68
CA VAL A 253 2.39 -18.49 -22.72
C VAL A 253 3.81 -18.97 -23.03
N ASN A 254 4.30 -18.65 -24.23
CA ASN A 254 5.70 -18.86 -24.58
C ASN A 254 6.57 -17.65 -24.22
N GLU A 255 7.88 -17.76 -24.43
CA GLU A 255 8.87 -16.71 -24.17
C GLU A 255 8.62 -15.39 -24.94
N SER A 256 7.84 -15.42 -26.01
CA SER A 256 7.44 -14.23 -26.79
C SER A 256 6.06 -13.69 -26.41
N GLY A 257 5.48 -14.19 -25.32
CA GLY A 257 4.17 -13.73 -24.81
C GLY A 257 2.97 -14.22 -25.62
N PHE A 258 3.10 -15.26 -26.50
CA PHE A 258 1.98 -15.84 -27.22
C PHE A 258 1.28 -16.92 -26.39
N PRO A 259 -0.06 -17.02 -26.44
CA PRO A 259 -0.80 -18.05 -25.72
C PRO A 259 -0.50 -19.45 -26.32
N LEU A 260 -0.37 -20.45 -25.46
CA LEU A 260 -0.10 -21.83 -25.80
C LEU A 260 -1.36 -22.74 -25.75
N GLY A 261 -2.52 -22.18 -25.57
CA GLY A 261 -3.79 -22.86 -25.46
C GLY A 261 -4.88 -22.02 -24.85
N ASP A 262 -5.99 -22.63 -24.51
CA ASP A 262 -7.12 -21.96 -23.88
C ASP A 262 -6.81 -21.65 -22.41
N ALA A 263 -7.41 -20.58 -21.88
CA ALA A 263 -7.34 -20.26 -20.46
C ALA A 263 -8.08 -21.31 -19.62
N VAL A 264 -7.52 -21.63 -18.47
CA VAL A 264 -8.09 -22.57 -17.50
C VAL A 264 -8.46 -21.83 -16.20
N LYS A 265 -9.57 -22.24 -15.58
CA LYS A 265 -10.01 -21.69 -14.31
C LYS A 265 -9.07 -22.13 -13.18
N VAL A 266 -8.66 -21.21 -12.32
CA VAL A 266 -7.82 -21.49 -11.15
C VAL A 266 -8.69 -21.85 -9.94
N LEU A 267 -9.78 -21.12 -9.77
CA LEU A 267 -10.71 -21.28 -8.64
C LEU A 267 -12.13 -21.18 -9.17
N ASP A 268 -13.00 -22.08 -8.72
CA ASP A 268 -14.42 -22.11 -9.05
C ASP A 268 -15.23 -21.83 -7.79
N SER A 269 -15.86 -20.64 -7.72
CA SER A 269 -16.68 -20.23 -6.58
C SER A 269 -17.91 -19.43 -7.03
N ASP A 270 -18.90 -19.28 -6.14
CA ASP A 270 -20.06 -18.42 -6.37
C ASP A 270 -19.76 -16.93 -6.01
N ALA A 271 -18.60 -16.64 -5.47
CA ALA A 271 -18.13 -15.30 -5.11
C ALA A 271 -17.38 -14.63 -6.28
N ARG A 272 -16.98 -13.39 -6.08
CA ARG A 272 -16.17 -12.65 -7.05
C ARG A 272 -14.73 -12.68 -6.61
N GLU A 273 -13.84 -13.12 -7.49
CA GLU A 273 -12.39 -13.15 -7.28
C GLU A 273 -11.69 -12.24 -8.29
N HIS A 274 -10.80 -11.39 -7.78
CA HIS A 274 -10.03 -10.47 -8.63
C HIS A 274 -8.61 -10.24 -8.12
N CYS A 275 -7.82 -9.52 -8.93
CA CYS A 275 -6.48 -9.02 -8.59
C CYS A 275 -5.53 -10.10 -8.07
N GLY A 276 -5.56 -11.28 -8.70
CA GLY A 276 -4.68 -12.39 -8.37
C GLY A 276 -3.20 -12.05 -8.60
N ARG A 277 -2.34 -12.37 -7.63
CA ARG A 277 -0.90 -12.17 -7.66
C ARG A 277 -0.15 -13.39 -7.19
N TRP A 278 0.78 -13.86 -8.00
CA TRP A 278 1.67 -14.97 -7.66
C TRP A 278 2.65 -14.56 -6.56
N SER A 279 2.92 -15.49 -5.63
CA SER A 279 4.12 -15.38 -4.76
C SER A 279 5.39 -15.53 -5.61
N PHE A 280 6.52 -14.98 -5.13
CA PHE A 280 7.77 -15.01 -5.89
C PHE A 280 8.33 -16.41 -6.14
N ASP A 281 7.98 -17.40 -5.30
CA ASP A 281 8.32 -18.82 -5.49
C ASP A 281 7.33 -19.57 -6.41
N GLY A 282 6.20 -18.93 -6.76
CA GLY A 282 5.15 -19.52 -7.59
C GLY A 282 4.28 -20.56 -6.88
N GLU A 283 4.43 -20.74 -5.56
CA GLU A 283 3.66 -21.75 -4.82
C GLU A 283 2.24 -21.28 -4.46
N TYR A 284 2.04 -19.97 -4.35
CA TYR A 284 0.77 -19.36 -3.91
C TYR A 284 0.30 -18.25 -4.84
N ILE A 285 -1.00 -17.99 -4.77
CA ILE A 285 -1.67 -16.85 -5.37
C ILE A 285 -2.43 -16.14 -4.25
N VAL A 286 -2.15 -14.84 -4.02
CA VAL A 286 -2.98 -13.97 -3.19
C VAL A 286 -3.98 -13.24 -4.09
N TYR A 287 -5.22 -13.07 -3.61
CA TYR A 287 -6.29 -12.44 -4.38
C TYR A 287 -7.35 -11.81 -3.48
N GLU A 288 -8.25 -11.05 -4.08
CA GLU A 288 -9.43 -10.48 -3.44
C GLU A 288 -10.64 -11.37 -3.66
N SER A 289 -11.48 -11.53 -2.62
CA SER A 289 -12.79 -12.14 -2.77
C SER A 289 -13.83 -11.57 -1.81
N ASP A 290 -15.07 -11.46 -2.30
CA ASP A 290 -16.23 -11.01 -1.53
C ASP A 290 -17.04 -12.15 -0.92
N LYS A 291 -16.51 -13.38 -0.87
CA LYS A 291 -17.21 -14.59 -0.36
C LYS A 291 -17.66 -14.49 1.11
N THR A 292 -17.15 -13.52 1.86
CA THR A 292 -17.62 -13.21 3.23
C THR A 292 -18.50 -11.97 3.31
N GLY A 293 -18.93 -11.42 2.16
CA GLY A 293 -19.86 -10.29 2.04
C GLY A 293 -19.18 -8.96 1.70
N ILE A 294 -17.88 -8.82 1.92
CA ILE A 294 -17.04 -7.70 1.51
C ILE A 294 -15.70 -8.24 1.02
N ASN A 295 -14.95 -7.42 0.25
CA ASN A 295 -13.64 -7.84 -0.23
C ASN A 295 -12.64 -8.02 0.89
N HIS A 296 -12.12 -9.23 0.99
CA HIS A 296 -11.00 -9.61 1.84
C HIS A 296 -9.87 -10.21 0.99
N LEU A 297 -8.68 -10.25 1.59
CA LEU A 297 -7.56 -10.96 0.99
C LEU A 297 -7.66 -12.46 1.32
N TRP A 298 -7.44 -13.24 0.31
CA TRP A 298 -7.38 -14.70 0.36
C TRP A 298 -6.09 -15.17 -0.32
N MET A 299 -5.65 -16.33 0.05
CA MET A 299 -4.49 -16.99 -0.54
C MET A 299 -4.89 -18.42 -0.91
N ILE A 300 -4.43 -18.88 -2.07
CA ILE A 300 -4.63 -20.24 -2.53
C ILE A 300 -3.32 -20.79 -3.07
N THR A 301 -3.11 -22.11 -2.98
CA THR A 301 -1.99 -22.75 -3.65
C THR A 301 -2.13 -22.64 -5.17
N SER A 302 -1.02 -22.59 -5.91
CA SER A 302 -1.00 -22.36 -7.37
C SER A 302 -1.74 -23.43 -8.18
N ASP A 303 -1.98 -24.60 -7.57
CA ASP A 303 -2.81 -25.67 -8.12
C ASP A 303 -4.31 -25.51 -7.85
N GLY A 304 -4.72 -24.48 -7.09
CA GLY A 304 -6.11 -24.17 -6.78
C GLY A 304 -6.75 -25.03 -5.69
N LEU A 305 -5.98 -25.79 -4.90
CA LEU A 305 -6.55 -26.80 -3.99
C LEU A 305 -6.72 -26.34 -2.54
N ASN A 306 -5.81 -25.51 -2.02
CA ASN A 306 -5.82 -25.10 -0.61
C ASN A 306 -5.97 -23.58 -0.47
N GLU A 307 -7.10 -23.18 0.08
CA GLU A 307 -7.48 -21.78 0.23
C GLU A 307 -7.46 -21.35 1.70
N THR A 308 -7.02 -20.11 1.96
CA THR A 308 -6.97 -19.51 3.30
C THR A 308 -7.35 -18.04 3.24
N GLN A 309 -8.25 -17.60 4.14
CA GLN A 309 -8.54 -16.18 4.32
C GLN A 309 -7.43 -15.52 5.12
N LEU A 310 -6.99 -14.33 4.69
CA LEU A 310 -5.88 -13.59 5.29
C LEU A 310 -6.34 -12.37 6.10
N THR A 311 -7.45 -11.71 5.72
CA THR A 311 -7.96 -10.53 6.43
C THR A 311 -9.39 -10.75 6.89
N PHE A 312 -9.75 -10.21 8.09
CA PHE A 312 -11.00 -10.53 8.80
C PHE A 312 -11.71 -9.29 9.36
N ASP A 313 -11.25 -8.09 9.03
CA ASP A 313 -11.84 -6.87 9.59
C ASP A 313 -13.08 -6.41 8.79
N GLY A 314 -13.75 -5.36 9.27
CA GLY A 314 -14.99 -4.86 8.67
C GLY A 314 -14.77 -3.88 7.49
N ASN A 315 -13.57 -3.82 6.90
CA ASN A 315 -13.23 -2.92 5.79
C ASN A 315 -12.96 -3.72 4.52
N GLN A 316 -13.05 -3.06 3.37
CA GLN A 316 -12.63 -3.66 2.12
C GLN A 316 -11.10 -3.65 2.05
N ASN A 317 -10.53 -4.80 1.72
CA ASN A 317 -9.10 -5.01 1.57
C ASN A 317 -8.83 -5.45 0.13
N GLY A 318 -7.87 -4.81 -0.54
CA GLY A 318 -7.65 -5.08 -1.96
C GLY A 318 -6.26 -4.74 -2.47
N TYR A 319 -6.03 -5.08 -3.73
CA TYR A 319 -4.78 -4.87 -4.48
C TYR A 319 -3.55 -5.39 -3.73
N PRO A 320 -3.53 -6.66 -3.38
CA PRO A 320 -2.40 -7.23 -2.66
C PRO A 320 -1.14 -7.32 -3.53
N ALA A 321 0.03 -7.16 -2.91
CA ALA A 321 1.32 -7.44 -3.55
C ALA A 321 2.27 -8.11 -2.56
N TRP A 322 2.94 -9.17 -3.03
CA TRP A 322 3.89 -9.94 -2.24
C TRP A 322 5.20 -9.20 -2.02
N HIS A 323 5.71 -9.23 -0.79
CA HIS A 323 7.12 -8.95 -0.54
C HIS A 323 7.99 -10.08 -1.12
N PRO A 324 9.18 -9.77 -1.69
CA PRO A 324 10.01 -10.78 -2.36
C PRO A 324 10.44 -11.98 -1.49
N ASN A 325 10.49 -11.83 -0.16
CA ASN A 325 10.83 -12.95 0.73
C ASN A 325 9.65 -13.90 1.02
N GLY A 326 8.43 -13.56 0.58
CA GLY A 326 7.23 -14.37 0.79
C GLY A 326 6.54 -14.22 2.15
N ASP A 327 7.12 -13.48 3.11
CA ASP A 327 6.60 -13.40 4.48
C ASP A 327 5.56 -12.28 4.68
N TYR A 328 5.47 -11.32 3.76
CA TYR A 328 4.62 -10.14 3.89
C TYR A 328 3.82 -9.84 2.64
N ILE A 329 2.65 -9.24 2.84
CA ILE A 329 1.78 -8.73 1.78
C ILE A 329 1.48 -7.27 2.07
N VAL A 330 1.74 -6.37 1.11
CA VAL A 330 1.21 -5.00 1.15
C VAL A 330 -0.12 -4.97 0.42
N TYR A 331 -1.06 -4.19 0.94
CA TYR A 331 -2.38 -4.06 0.35
C TYR A 331 -3.01 -2.71 0.71
N ASN A 332 -4.04 -2.29 0.00
CA ASN A 332 -4.84 -1.15 0.43
C ASN A 332 -6.07 -1.59 1.22
N LYS A 333 -6.32 -0.86 2.30
CA LYS A 333 -7.49 -1.00 3.15
C LYS A 333 -8.36 0.23 3.00
N GLN A 334 -9.59 0.01 2.52
CA GLN A 334 -10.54 1.07 2.25
C GLN A 334 -11.53 1.23 3.41
N THR A 335 -11.64 2.43 3.91
CA THR A 335 -12.66 2.87 4.87
C THR A 335 -13.74 3.68 4.14
N SER A 336 -14.71 4.23 4.88
CA SER A 336 -15.72 5.13 4.30
C SER A 336 -15.15 6.49 3.83
N THR A 337 -13.96 6.89 4.23
CA THR A 337 -13.38 8.21 3.98
C THR A 337 -12.02 8.20 3.32
N SER A 338 -11.30 7.09 3.36
CA SER A 338 -9.94 7.01 2.83
C SER A 338 -9.58 5.58 2.45
N SER A 339 -8.58 5.45 1.57
CA SER A 339 -7.85 4.21 1.33
C SER A 339 -6.40 4.40 1.73
N ASN A 340 -5.85 3.46 2.50
CA ASN A 340 -4.47 3.53 2.98
C ASN A 340 -3.79 2.17 2.83
N LEU A 341 -2.48 2.20 2.71
CA LEU A 341 -1.68 0.98 2.60
C LEU A 341 -1.45 0.35 3.99
N HIS A 342 -1.46 -0.96 4.00
CA HIS A 342 -1.18 -1.80 5.16
C HIS A 342 -0.22 -2.92 4.75
N ILE A 343 0.59 -3.38 5.70
CA ILE A 343 1.43 -4.58 5.56
C ILE A 343 0.86 -5.65 6.47
N LEU A 344 0.60 -6.81 5.92
CA LEU A 344 0.22 -8.03 6.63
C LEU A 344 1.44 -8.94 6.72
N SER A 345 1.79 -9.37 7.93
CA SER A 345 2.77 -10.41 8.19
C SER A 345 2.09 -11.78 8.13
N LEU A 346 2.59 -12.67 7.29
CA LEU A 346 2.12 -14.06 7.23
C LEU A 346 2.73 -14.94 8.34
N LEU A 347 3.75 -14.45 9.04
CA LEU A 347 4.42 -15.17 10.12
C LEU A 347 3.59 -15.23 11.39
N ASP A 348 2.85 -14.16 11.70
CA ASP A 348 2.05 -14.02 12.92
C ASP A 348 0.62 -13.52 12.68
N GLY A 349 0.28 -13.13 11.45
CA GLY A 349 -1.02 -12.58 11.08
C GLY A 349 -1.23 -11.12 11.50
N GLU A 350 -0.20 -10.43 11.99
CA GLU A 350 -0.30 -9.03 12.36
C GLU A 350 -0.39 -8.12 11.14
N THR A 351 -1.17 -7.06 11.29
CA THR A 351 -1.32 -6.02 10.27
C THR A 351 -0.87 -4.68 10.80
N LYS A 352 0.02 -4.03 10.06
CA LYS A 352 0.51 -2.68 10.35
C LYS A 352 0.07 -1.72 9.26
N ARG A 353 -0.44 -0.55 9.66
CA ARG A 353 -0.79 0.53 8.72
C ARG A 353 0.49 1.20 8.23
N LEU A 354 0.62 1.37 6.91
CA LEU A 354 1.80 1.97 6.27
C LEU A 354 1.62 3.45 5.97
N THR A 355 0.50 3.86 5.42
CA THR A 355 0.25 5.25 5.06
C THR A 355 -0.91 5.86 5.86
N MET A 356 -0.91 7.19 6.03
CA MET A 356 -1.88 7.92 6.87
C MET A 356 -2.60 9.04 6.11
N HIS A 357 -3.00 8.78 4.88
CA HIS A 357 -3.79 9.74 4.12
C HIS A 357 -5.21 9.80 4.69
N GLN A 358 -5.57 10.93 5.34
CA GLN A 358 -6.79 11.02 6.16
C GLN A 358 -8.08 11.09 5.33
N MET A 359 -8.05 11.71 4.15
CA MET A 359 -9.23 11.94 3.31
C MET A 359 -8.94 11.70 1.82
N GLY A 360 -8.01 10.81 1.50
CA GLY A 360 -7.59 10.52 0.15
C GLY A 360 -7.35 9.04 -0.09
N ILE A 361 -6.77 8.74 -1.23
CA ILE A 361 -6.57 7.40 -1.74
C ILE A 361 -5.07 7.13 -1.91
N ASP A 362 -4.57 6.14 -1.18
CA ASP A 362 -3.33 5.44 -1.43
C ASP A 362 -3.69 4.02 -1.85
N ALA A 363 -3.36 3.61 -3.06
CA ALA A 363 -3.79 2.31 -3.59
C ALA A 363 -2.83 1.70 -4.62
N HIS A 364 -3.08 0.44 -4.99
CA HIS A 364 -2.30 -0.36 -5.92
C HIS A 364 -0.81 -0.39 -5.56
N PRO A 365 -0.47 -0.85 -4.36
CA PRO A 365 0.93 -0.97 -3.97
C PRO A 365 1.64 -2.08 -4.73
N THR A 366 2.94 -1.90 -4.93
CA THR A 366 3.86 -2.91 -5.47
C THR A 366 5.19 -2.83 -4.75
N TRP A 367 5.82 -3.98 -4.49
CA TRP A 367 7.16 -4.05 -3.91
C TRP A 367 8.25 -4.00 -4.97
N SER A 368 9.34 -3.30 -4.67
CA SER A 368 10.58 -3.46 -5.43
C SER A 368 11.16 -4.86 -5.26
N ALA A 369 11.92 -5.35 -6.25
CA ALA A 369 12.51 -6.68 -6.25
C ALA A 369 13.48 -6.93 -5.07
N ASP A 370 14.09 -5.88 -4.52
CA ASP A 370 14.96 -5.97 -3.34
C ASP A 370 14.20 -5.86 -2.01
N GLY A 371 12.88 -5.68 -2.06
CA GLY A 371 12.00 -5.59 -0.89
C GLY A 371 12.13 -4.31 -0.06
N LYS A 372 12.86 -3.29 -0.55
CA LYS A 372 13.09 -2.07 0.23
C LYS A 372 12.08 -0.97 -0.01
N TYR A 373 11.45 -0.96 -1.18
CA TYR A 373 10.57 0.11 -1.60
C TYR A 373 9.18 -0.42 -1.91
N ILE A 374 8.19 0.43 -1.64
CA ILE A 374 6.83 0.25 -2.12
C ILE A 374 6.51 1.44 -3.02
N ALA A 375 6.08 1.17 -4.26
CA ALA A 375 5.44 2.17 -5.12
C ALA A 375 3.93 2.02 -5.04
N PHE A 376 3.22 3.13 -5.15
CA PHE A 376 1.76 3.20 -5.11
C PHE A 376 1.28 4.47 -5.80
N HIS A 377 -0.01 4.58 -6.13
CA HIS A 377 -0.57 5.85 -6.55
C HIS A 377 -1.33 6.53 -5.42
N SER A 378 -1.32 7.86 -5.44
CA SER A 378 -1.97 8.68 -4.42
C SER A 378 -2.43 10.03 -4.98
N ASP A 379 -3.58 10.50 -4.47
CA ASP A 379 -4.13 11.83 -4.77
C ASP A 379 -3.69 12.91 -3.77
N ARG A 380 -2.66 12.64 -2.94
CA ARG A 380 -2.18 13.55 -1.88
C ARG A 380 -1.63 14.88 -2.39
N ALA A 381 -1.19 14.97 -3.66
CA ALA A 381 -0.74 16.20 -4.31
C ALA A 381 -1.86 16.93 -5.09
N GLY A 382 -3.07 16.37 -5.14
CA GLY A 382 -4.23 16.92 -5.83
C GLY A 382 -4.72 16.03 -6.97
N ASP A 383 -3.83 15.63 -7.88
CA ASP A 383 -4.07 14.62 -8.92
C ASP A 383 -3.47 13.29 -8.48
N PHE A 384 -3.86 12.20 -9.15
CA PHE A 384 -3.23 10.90 -8.91
C PHE A 384 -1.84 10.84 -9.53
N ASP A 385 -0.85 10.67 -8.69
CA ASP A 385 0.56 10.50 -9.07
C ASP A 385 1.13 9.21 -8.49
N ILE A 386 2.28 8.79 -9.04
CA ILE A 386 3.06 7.68 -8.50
C ILE A 386 3.95 8.20 -7.37
N TRP A 387 3.92 7.48 -6.28
CA TRP A 387 4.72 7.72 -5.08
C TRP A 387 5.53 6.50 -4.71
N ILE A 388 6.70 6.71 -4.10
CA ILE A 388 7.56 5.65 -3.58
C ILE A 388 7.88 5.94 -2.12
N VAL A 389 7.89 4.89 -1.29
CA VAL A 389 8.32 4.94 0.10
C VAL A 389 9.34 3.84 0.38
N GLU A 390 10.41 4.18 1.10
CA GLU A 390 11.39 3.20 1.60
C GLU A 390 10.90 2.56 2.89
N ILE A 391 10.95 1.25 2.96
CA ILE A 391 10.49 0.47 4.12
C ILE A 391 11.69 -0.02 4.92
N PRO A 392 11.85 0.38 6.20
CA PRO A 392 12.91 -0.13 7.04
C PRO A 392 12.75 -1.62 7.31
N LEU A 393 13.83 -2.39 7.21
CA LEU A 393 13.83 -3.84 7.48
C LEU A 393 13.36 -4.19 8.91
N ILE A 394 13.45 -3.26 9.85
CA ILE A 394 12.98 -3.46 11.23
C ILE A 394 11.44 -3.61 11.32
N TYR A 395 10.71 -3.29 10.26
CA TYR A 395 9.24 -3.43 10.21
C TYR A 395 8.78 -4.68 9.46
N LEU A 396 9.71 -5.43 8.94
CA LEU A 396 9.55 -6.73 8.29
C LEU A 396 10.18 -7.88 9.17
#